data_d031266e397629eb0fb43c0e7542c84f
#
_entry.id   d031266e397629eb0fb43c0e7542c84f
#
_cell.length_a   1.000
_cell.length_b   1.000
_cell.length_c   1.000
_cell.angle_alpha   90.00
_cell.angle_beta   90.00
_cell.angle_gamma   90.00
#
_symmetry.space_group_name_H-M   'P 1'
#
loop_
_entity.id
_entity.type
_entity.pdbx_description
1 polymer ?
#
loop_
_entity_poly.entity_id
_entity_poly.type
_entity_poly.pdbx_seq_one_letter_code
_entity_poly.pdbx_strand_id
1 'polypeptide(L)'
;MQAIDALLARRSARALTEPAPDAGALELIFSAAARAPDHGRLRPWRFVVVRGAARERLGAVLADHLRRTHPQIGEESLQRERLKAFRAPLIVVVAAHCDSAVKIPVIEQTLSAGAAAHAMMLAAFALGFNAMWKTGDAAYDATVRQALGLEPADAIVGFLYFGTESGERAAAVRSEWRDRVRELPG
;
A
#
# COMPACT_ATOMS: atom_id res chain seq x y z
N MET A 1 -22.38 -2.14 -5.82
CA MET A 1 -21.54 -1.58 -6.91
C MET A 1 -21.12 -2.74 -7.81
N GLN A 2 -21.23 -2.61 -9.12
CA GLN A 2 -20.70 -3.63 -10.04
C GLN A 2 -19.16 -3.57 -10.04
N ALA A 3 -18.52 -4.71 -10.29
CA ALA A 3 -17.05 -4.78 -10.26
C ALA A 3 -16.37 -3.80 -11.25
N ILE A 4 -16.93 -3.68 -12.45
CA ILE A 4 -16.40 -2.77 -13.47
C ILE A 4 -16.57 -1.31 -13.06
N ASP A 5 -17.66 -0.95 -12.37
CA ASP A 5 -17.86 0.40 -11.87
C ASP A 5 -16.80 0.76 -10.82
N ALA A 6 -16.51 -0.18 -9.91
CA ALA A 6 -15.47 0.00 -8.90
C ALA A 6 -14.09 0.20 -9.53
N LEU A 7 -13.74 -0.63 -10.52
CA LEU A 7 -12.47 -0.55 -11.24
C LEU A 7 -12.30 0.81 -11.95
N LEU A 8 -13.35 1.30 -12.61
CA LEU A 8 -13.30 2.54 -13.38
C LEU A 8 -13.42 3.80 -12.52
N ALA A 9 -14.11 3.71 -11.37
CA ALA A 9 -14.35 4.84 -10.48
C ALA A 9 -13.29 5.00 -9.38
N ARG A 10 -12.55 3.91 -9.04
CA ARG A 10 -11.52 3.98 -7.99
C ARG A 10 -10.44 5.01 -8.35
N ARG A 11 -10.10 5.81 -7.39
CA ARG A 11 -8.99 6.77 -7.44
C ARG A 11 -8.28 6.84 -6.10
N SER A 12 -7.09 7.40 -6.06
CA SER A 12 -6.42 7.72 -4.79
C SER A 12 -7.08 8.92 -4.13
N ALA A 13 -7.38 8.82 -2.84
CA ALA A 13 -7.87 9.94 -2.05
C ALA A 13 -6.78 11.01 -1.86
N ARG A 14 -7.18 12.25 -1.67
CA ARG A 14 -6.28 13.35 -1.28
C ARG A 14 -6.14 13.45 0.24
N ALA A 15 -7.23 13.26 0.96
CA ALA A 15 -7.29 13.28 2.42
C ALA A 15 -8.19 12.15 2.92
N LEU A 16 -7.78 11.51 4.01
CA LEU A 16 -8.49 10.38 4.62
C LEU A 16 -8.67 10.66 6.13
N THR A 17 -9.89 10.45 6.60
CA THR A 17 -10.28 10.63 8.01
C THR A 17 -11.00 9.40 8.54
N GLU A 18 -11.38 9.44 9.81
CA GLU A 18 -12.34 8.47 10.38
C GLU A 18 -13.72 8.59 9.70
N PRO A 19 -14.51 7.51 9.67
CA PRO A 19 -14.16 6.20 10.17
C PRO A 19 -13.19 5.44 9.25
N ALA A 20 -12.30 4.67 9.87
CA ALA A 20 -11.50 3.66 9.17
C ALA A 20 -12.34 2.41 8.91
N PRO A 21 -11.93 1.50 7.99
CA PRO A 21 -12.47 0.16 7.91
C PRO A 21 -12.45 -0.55 9.27
N ASP A 22 -13.61 -1.01 9.71
CA ASP A 22 -13.76 -1.82 10.93
C ASP A 22 -13.23 -3.25 10.73
N ALA A 23 -13.37 -4.10 11.75
CA ALA A 23 -12.87 -5.47 11.69
C ALA A 23 -13.52 -6.30 10.57
N GLY A 24 -14.85 -6.13 10.37
CA GLY A 24 -15.56 -6.86 9.32
C GLY A 24 -15.17 -6.39 7.91
N ALA A 25 -15.04 -5.08 7.71
CA ALA A 25 -14.55 -4.52 6.46
C ALA A 25 -13.10 -4.94 6.16
N LEU A 26 -12.23 -4.97 7.19
CA LEU A 26 -10.85 -5.43 7.05
C LEU A 26 -10.75 -6.90 6.67
N GLU A 27 -11.60 -7.76 7.22
CA GLU A 27 -11.65 -9.17 6.84
C GLU A 27 -11.98 -9.34 5.36
N LEU A 28 -12.96 -8.58 4.84
CA LEU A 28 -13.30 -8.59 3.42
C LEU A 28 -12.16 -8.05 2.56
N ILE A 29 -11.48 -6.99 2.99
CA ILE A 29 -10.34 -6.39 2.31
C ILE A 29 -9.17 -7.39 2.22
N PHE A 30 -8.83 -8.09 3.31
CA PHE A 30 -7.78 -9.10 3.30
C PHE A 30 -8.19 -10.35 2.51
N SER A 31 -9.47 -10.75 2.57
CA SER A 31 -10.00 -11.85 1.75
C SER A 31 -9.87 -11.55 0.25
N ALA A 32 -10.13 -10.31 -0.15
CA ALA A 32 -9.92 -9.87 -1.53
C ALA A 32 -8.43 -9.88 -1.92
N ALA A 33 -7.54 -9.41 -1.03
CA ALA A 33 -6.10 -9.47 -1.23
C ALA A 33 -5.59 -10.90 -1.46
N ALA A 34 -6.09 -11.85 -0.69
CA ALA A 34 -5.73 -13.27 -0.78
C ALA A 34 -6.24 -13.95 -2.09
N ARG A 35 -7.00 -13.24 -2.93
CA ARG A 35 -7.41 -13.69 -4.28
C ARG A 35 -6.47 -13.21 -5.38
N ALA A 36 -5.40 -12.49 -5.04
CA ALA A 36 -4.42 -12.06 -6.03
C ALA A 36 -3.85 -13.26 -6.80
N PRO A 37 -3.59 -13.12 -8.11
CA PRO A 37 -2.90 -14.14 -8.88
C PRO A 37 -1.56 -14.48 -8.24
N ASP A 38 -1.27 -15.77 -8.11
CA ASP A 38 -0.12 -16.26 -7.37
C ASP A 38 0.44 -17.51 -8.06
N HIS A 39 1.51 -17.34 -8.81
CA HIS A 39 2.20 -18.43 -9.48
C HIS A 39 2.80 -19.38 -8.44
N GLY A 40 2.45 -20.65 -8.55
CA GLY A 40 2.93 -21.70 -7.64
C GLY A 40 2.31 -21.69 -6.26
N ARG A 41 1.34 -20.83 -5.98
CA ARG A 41 0.67 -20.71 -4.68
C ARG A 41 1.63 -20.45 -3.53
N LEU A 42 2.61 -19.57 -3.75
CA LEU A 42 3.63 -19.20 -2.76
C LEU A 42 3.06 -18.34 -1.64
N ARG A 43 1.93 -17.66 -1.88
CA ARG A 43 1.30 -16.70 -0.95
C ARG A 43 2.31 -15.68 -0.42
N PRO A 44 2.98 -14.95 -1.33
CA PRO A 44 4.14 -14.13 -0.96
C PRO A 44 3.76 -12.88 -0.17
N TRP A 45 2.51 -12.44 -0.22
CA TRP A 45 2.06 -11.23 0.45
C TRP A 45 2.19 -11.32 1.98
N ARG A 46 2.68 -10.24 2.56
CA ARG A 46 2.74 -9.99 4.00
C ARG A 46 2.05 -8.65 4.28
N PHE A 47 1.33 -8.59 5.39
CA PHE A 47 0.57 -7.39 5.74
C PHE A 47 0.89 -6.98 7.17
N VAL A 48 1.28 -5.70 7.37
CA VAL A 48 1.47 -5.12 8.70
C VAL A 48 0.42 -4.03 8.89
N VAL A 49 -0.48 -4.23 9.86
CA VAL A 49 -1.55 -3.28 10.17
C VAL A 49 -1.05 -2.26 11.18
N VAL A 50 -1.15 -0.97 10.84
CA VAL A 50 -0.71 0.16 11.66
C VAL A 50 -1.91 1.07 11.92
N ARG A 51 -2.37 1.12 13.19
CA ARG A 51 -3.49 1.95 13.63
C ARG A 51 -3.29 2.40 15.10
N GLY A 52 -4.06 3.41 15.53
CA GLY A 52 -3.95 3.94 16.88
C GLY A 52 -2.52 4.40 17.20
N ALA A 53 -2.01 4.05 18.38
CA ALA A 53 -0.66 4.41 18.83
C ALA A 53 0.48 3.83 17.96
N ALA A 54 0.23 2.74 17.19
CA ALA A 54 1.24 2.21 16.28
C ALA A 54 1.61 3.20 15.15
N ARG A 55 0.77 4.18 14.85
CA ARG A 55 1.09 5.24 13.89
C ARG A 55 2.21 6.15 14.39
N GLU A 56 2.29 6.41 15.69
CA GLU A 56 3.40 7.17 16.30
C GLU A 56 4.73 6.43 16.10
N ARG A 57 4.72 5.11 16.32
CA ARG A 57 5.89 4.26 16.08
C ARG A 57 6.32 4.29 14.60
N LEU A 58 5.37 4.15 13.68
CA LEU A 58 5.68 4.26 12.25
C LEU A 58 6.24 5.66 11.93
N GLY A 59 5.65 6.74 12.44
CA GLY A 59 6.14 8.10 12.24
C GLY A 59 7.58 8.29 12.74
N ALA A 60 7.92 7.73 13.90
CA ALA A 60 9.28 7.74 14.42
C ALA A 60 10.24 6.99 13.51
N VAL A 61 9.88 5.79 13.04
CA VAL A 61 10.68 4.97 12.10
C VAL A 61 10.96 5.73 10.80
N LEU A 62 9.96 6.40 10.22
CA LEU A 62 10.11 7.19 9.00
C LEU A 62 11.04 8.40 9.22
N ALA A 63 10.90 9.11 10.35
CA ALA A 63 11.77 10.24 10.68
C ALA A 63 13.22 9.79 10.95
N ASP A 64 13.42 8.67 11.60
CA ASP A 64 14.76 8.11 11.83
C ASP A 64 15.42 7.66 10.52
N HIS A 65 14.66 7.07 9.60
CA HIS A 65 15.15 6.82 8.24
C HIS A 65 15.64 8.12 7.59
N LEU A 66 14.83 9.17 7.59
CA LEU A 66 15.17 10.45 6.98
C LEU A 66 16.44 11.07 7.65
N ARG A 67 16.54 11.02 8.98
CA ARG A 67 17.70 11.51 9.72
C ARG A 67 18.99 10.76 9.36
N ARG A 68 18.92 9.43 9.22
CA ARG A 68 20.08 8.59 8.86
C ARG A 68 20.54 8.84 7.42
N THR A 69 19.61 9.02 6.50
CA THR A 69 19.92 9.21 5.08
C THR A 69 20.27 10.66 4.74
N HIS A 70 19.82 11.62 5.55
CA HIS A 70 20.06 13.05 5.37
C HIS A 70 20.48 13.70 6.71
N PRO A 71 21.75 13.52 7.16
CA PRO A 71 22.18 13.96 8.50
C PRO A 71 22.06 15.47 8.77
N GLN A 72 22.00 16.28 7.70
CA GLN A 72 21.87 17.75 7.80
C GLN A 72 20.41 18.23 7.77
N ILE A 73 19.44 17.29 7.78
CA ILE A 73 18.01 17.65 7.69
C ILE A 73 17.56 18.36 8.98
N GLY A 74 16.79 19.44 8.83
CA GLY A 74 16.25 20.19 9.97
C GLY A 74 15.06 19.49 10.62
N GLU A 75 14.79 19.81 11.89
CA GLU A 75 13.71 19.20 12.70
C GLU A 75 12.32 19.39 12.08
N GLU A 76 12.07 20.51 11.41
CA GLU A 76 10.81 20.73 10.70
C GLU A 76 10.53 19.66 9.64
N SER A 77 11.55 19.22 8.89
CA SER A 77 11.43 18.16 7.88
C SER A 77 11.23 16.80 8.53
N LEU A 78 11.90 16.53 9.65
CA LEU A 78 11.68 15.31 10.44
C LEU A 78 10.25 15.26 10.98
N GLN A 79 9.72 16.38 11.45
CA GLN A 79 8.33 16.44 11.91
C GLN A 79 7.33 16.22 10.76
N ARG A 80 7.60 16.79 9.58
CA ARG A 80 6.77 16.50 8.38
C ARG A 80 6.82 15.02 8.01
N GLU A 81 7.96 14.37 8.18
CA GLU A 81 8.11 12.93 7.92
C GLU A 81 7.29 12.10 8.91
N ARG A 82 7.36 12.42 10.23
CA ARG A 82 6.54 11.78 11.27
C ARG A 82 5.05 11.88 10.96
N LEU A 83 4.61 13.05 10.50
CA LEU A 83 3.20 13.30 10.19
C LEU A 83 2.67 12.49 8.99
N LYS A 84 3.53 11.89 8.17
CA LYS A 84 3.09 10.99 7.10
C LYS A 84 2.32 9.78 7.64
N ALA A 85 2.63 9.29 8.83
CA ALA A 85 1.91 8.20 9.48
C ALA A 85 0.48 8.57 9.93
N PHE A 86 0.12 9.86 9.89
CA PHE A 86 -1.19 10.36 10.29
C PHE A 86 -2.07 10.82 9.12
N ARG A 87 -1.65 10.55 7.88
CA ARG A 87 -2.42 10.87 6.67
C ARG A 87 -3.73 10.08 6.53
N ALA A 88 -3.88 9.02 7.32
CA ALA A 88 -5.09 8.23 7.43
C ALA A 88 -5.18 7.58 8.81
N PRO A 89 -6.37 7.19 9.26
CA PRO A 89 -6.54 6.50 10.54
C PRO A 89 -6.00 5.07 10.55
N LEU A 90 -5.88 4.45 9.38
CA LEU A 90 -5.39 3.09 9.19
C LEU A 90 -4.36 3.06 8.07
N ILE A 91 -3.25 2.37 8.30
CA ILE A 91 -2.25 2.05 7.28
C ILE A 91 -2.05 0.54 7.26
N VAL A 92 -1.97 -0.04 6.06
CA VAL A 92 -1.51 -1.41 5.87
C VAL A 92 -0.24 -1.36 5.05
N VAL A 93 0.87 -1.81 5.63
CA VAL A 93 2.10 -2.02 4.88
C VAL A 93 1.97 -3.35 4.17
N VAL A 94 2.10 -3.33 2.86
CA VAL A 94 2.11 -4.55 2.03
C VAL A 94 3.53 -4.84 1.64
N ALA A 95 3.97 -6.07 1.89
CA ALA A 95 5.27 -6.57 1.47
C ALA A 95 5.14 -7.91 0.75
N ALA A 96 6.14 -8.26 -0.02
CA ALA A 96 6.32 -9.55 -0.65
C ALA A 96 7.44 -10.30 0.05
N HIS A 97 7.18 -11.51 0.53
CA HIS A 97 8.22 -12.44 0.92
C HIS A 97 8.85 -13.03 -0.35
N CYS A 98 10.11 -12.68 -0.60
CA CYS A 98 10.82 -13.02 -1.81
C CYS A 98 11.75 -14.21 -1.56
N ASP A 99 11.34 -15.40 -1.98
CA ASP A 99 12.16 -16.61 -1.91
C ASP A 99 12.88 -16.81 -3.24
N SER A 100 14.21 -16.64 -3.24
CA SER A 100 15.06 -16.87 -4.40
C SER A 100 15.42 -18.34 -4.62
N ALA A 101 15.12 -19.22 -3.67
CA ALA A 101 15.40 -20.65 -3.78
C ALA A 101 14.35 -21.40 -4.61
N VAL A 102 13.17 -20.84 -4.80
CA VAL A 102 12.12 -21.42 -5.64
C VAL A 102 12.33 -21.05 -7.11
N LYS A 103 11.78 -21.88 -8.03
CA LYS A 103 11.89 -21.64 -9.47
C LYS A 103 11.14 -20.39 -9.95
N ILE A 104 10.22 -19.89 -9.16
CA ILE A 104 9.37 -18.74 -9.53
C ILE A 104 10.15 -17.45 -9.32
N PRO A 105 10.34 -16.63 -10.36
CA PRO A 105 11.12 -15.40 -10.25
C PRO A 105 10.61 -14.45 -9.17
N VAL A 106 11.52 -13.77 -8.47
CA VAL A 106 11.20 -12.79 -7.42
C VAL A 106 10.26 -11.70 -7.93
N ILE A 107 10.40 -11.29 -9.18
CA ILE A 107 9.51 -10.28 -9.78
C ILE A 107 8.05 -10.75 -9.77
N GLU A 108 7.77 -12.03 -10.04
CA GLU A 108 6.40 -12.55 -10.04
C GLU A 108 5.82 -12.59 -8.62
N GLN A 109 6.65 -12.91 -7.62
CA GLN A 109 6.27 -12.86 -6.21
C GLN A 109 5.91 -11.43 -5.78
N THR A 110 6.72 -10.45 -6.19
CA THR A 110 6.47 -9.03 -5.92
C THR A 110 5.21 -8.54 -6.65
N LEU A 111 4.99 -8.94 -7.91
CA LEU A 111 3.78 -8.59 -8.66
C LEU A 111 2.52 -9.18 -8.03
N SER A 112 2.58 -10.40 -7.49
CA SER A 112 1.47 -11.00 -6.74
C SER A 112 1.11 -10.16 -5.52
N ALA A 113 2.09 -9.71 -4.72
CA ALA A 113 1.83 -8.81 -3.60
C ALA A 113 1.32 -7.42 -4.06
N GLY A 114 1.78 -6.92 -5.21
CA GLY A 114 1.25 -5.71 -5.83
C GLY A 114 -0.21 -5.87 -6.27
N ALA A 115 -0.56 -7.01 -6.84
CA ALA A 115 -1.95 -7.34 -7.18
C ALA A 115 -2.83 -7.44 -5.91
N ALA A 116 -2.31 -8.03 -4.83
CA ALA A 116 -2.99 -8.06 -3.54
C ALA A 116 -3.23 -6.63 -2.99
N ALA A 117 -2.23 -5.75 -3.06
CA ALA A 117 -2.37 -4.35 -2.67
C ALA A 117 -3.46 -3.62 -3.48
N HIS A 118 -3.49 -3.82 -4.78
CA HIS A 118 -4.55 -3.27 -5.64
C HIS A 118 -5.92 -3.82 -5.28
N ALA A 119 -6.05 -5.15 -5.05
CA ALA A 119 -7.30 -5.77 -4.65
C ALA A 119 -7.83 -5.20 -3.31
N MET A 120 -6.93 -4.94 -2.34
CA MET A 120 -7.30 -4.27 -1.08
C MET A 120 -7.90 -2.89 -1.32
N MET A 121 -7.28 -2.06 -2.16
CA MET A 121 -7.78 -0.73 -2.47
C MET A 121 -9.14 -0.77 -3.18
N LEU A 122 -9.32 -1.74 -4.07
CA LEU A 122 -10.58 -1.93 -4.79
C LEU A 122 -11.70 -2.40 -3.86
N ALA A 123 -11.41 -3.35 -2.98
CA ALA A 123 -12.35 -3.84 -1.98
C ALA A 123 -12.76 -2.72 -1.01
N ALA A 124 -11.81 -1.95 -0.51
CA ALA A 124 -12.10 -0.79 0.34
C ALA A 124 -13.01 0.21 -0.36
N PHE A 125 -12.75 0.52 -1.63
CA PHE A 125 -13.57 1.42 -2.42
C PHE A 125 -15.00 0.88 -2.62
N ALA A 126 -15.15 -0.41 -2.91
CA ALA A 126 -16.46 -1.07 -3.04
C ALA A 126 -17.26 -1.08 -1.73
N LEU A 127 -16.57 -1.08 -0.58
CA LEU A 127 -17.15 -0.99 0.76
C LEU A 127 -17.45 0.45 1.22
N GLY A 128 -17.19 1.47 0.38
CA GLY A 128 -17.47 2.88 0.68
C GLY A 128 -16.32 3.64 1.36
N PHE A 129 -15.18 3.00 1.58
CA PHE A 129 -13.95 3.63 2.01
C PHE A 129 -13.12 4.12 0.81
N ASN A 130 -12.03 4.81 1.09
CA ASN A 130 -11.06 5.14 0.05
C ASN A 130 -9.64 4.84 0.55
N ALA A 131 -8.70 4.88 -0.39
CA ALA A 131 -7.31 4.57 -0.11
C ALA A 131 -6.35 5.42 -0.96
N MET A 132 -5.10 5.51 -0.48
CA MET A 132 -3.97 5.98 -1.28
C MET A 132 -2.77 5.04 -1.09
N TRP A 133 -2.08 4.74 -2.18
CA TRP A 133 -0.85 3.96 -2.17
C TRP A 133 0.35 4.89 -2.19
N LYS A 134 1.24 4.74 -1.25
CA LYS A 134 2.50 5.49 -1.14
C LYS A 134 3.69 4.53 -1.06
N THR A 135 4.79 4.97 -1.58
CA THR A 135 6.12 4.38 -1.46
C THR A 135 7.11 5.47 -1.04
N GLY A 136 8.32 5.43 -1.51
CA GLY A 136 9.42 6.35 -1.25
C GLY A 136 10.60 5.59 -0.67
N ASP A 137 11.69 6.29 -0.41
CA ASP A 137 12.97 5.68 -0.03
C ASP A 137 12.87 4.79 1.21
N ALA A 138 11.98 5.13 2.15
CA ALA A 138 11.71 4.32 3.33
C ALA A 138 11.20 2.91 3.01
N ALA A 139 10.53 2.69 1.88
CA ALA A 139 10.07 1.37 1.47
C ALA A 139 11.22 0.42 1.08
N TYR A 140 12.38 0.97 0.75
CA TYR A 140 13.56 0.21 0.32
C TYR A 140 14.61 0.09 1.43
N ASP A 141 14.37 0.70 2.60
CA ASP A 141 15.32 0.72 3.71
C ASP A 141 15.19 -0.53 4.59
N ALA A 142 16.31 -1.24 4.80
CA ALA A 142 16.34 -2.46 5.59
C ALA A 142 15.97 -2.24 7.07
N THR A 143 16.33 -1.07 7.64
CA THR A 143 16.02 -0.74 9.03
C THR A 143 14.51 -0.46 9.20
N VAL A 144 13.90 0.22 8.22
CA VAL A 144 12.44 0.42 8.20
C VAL A 144 11.73 -0.92 8.11
N ARG A 145 12.17 -1.80 7.21
CA ARG A 145 11.63 -3.16 7.09
C ARG A 145 11.72 -3.93 8.42
N GLN A 146 12.87 -3.94 9.05
CA GLN A 146 13.08 -4.61 10.34
C GLN A 146 12.20 -4.00 11.45
N ALA A 147 12.09 -2.68 11.52
CA ALA A 147 11.26 -1.99 12.51
C ALA A 147 9.78 -2.30 12.37
N LEU A 148 9.32 -2.71 11.19
CA LEU A 148 7.98 -3.19 10.90
C LEU A 148 7.79 -4.68 11.20
N GLY A 149 8.82 -5.39 11.69
CA GLY A 149 8.77 -6.82 11.98
C GLY A 149 8.78 -7.70 10.73
N LEU A 150 9.21 -7.16 9.61
CA LEU A 150 9.37 -7.88 8.35
C LEU A 150 10.75 -8.56 8.29
N GLU A 151 10.83 -9.67 7.57
CA GLU A 151 12.04 -10.47 7.41
C GLU A 151 13.00 -9.85 6.37
N PRO A 152 14.31 -10.21 6.40
CA PRO A 152 15.27 -9.75 5.40
C PRO A 152 14.88 -10.05 3.94
N ALA A 153 14.17 -11.15 3.71
CA ALA A 153 13.67 -11.55 2.39
C ALA A 153 12.41 -10.77 1.95
N ASP A 154 11.78 -10.02 2.86
CA ASP A 154 10.58 -9.27 2.53
C ASP A 154 10.92 -7.96 1.80
N ALA A 155 10.21 -7.68 0.73
CA ALA A 155 10.29 -6.42 0.00
C ALA A 155 9.00 -5.62 0.22
N ILE A 156 9.11 -4.40 0.77
CA ILE A 156 7.93 -3.54 0.94
C ILE A 156 7.44 -3.09 -0.43
N VAL A 157 6.22 -3.47 -0.77
CA VAL A 157 5.51 -3.08 -2.00
C VAL A 157 4.90 -1.68 -1.85
N GLY A 158 4.44 -1.34 -0.65
CA GLY A 158 3.93 -0.01 -0.36
C GLY A 158 3.20 0.12 0.96
N PHE A 159 2.88 1.37 1.27
CA PHE A 159 2.08 1.80 2.40
C PHE A 159 0.70 2.17 1.88
N LEU A 160 -0.32 1.40 2.22
CA LEU A 160 -1.71 1.65 1.84
C LEU A 160 -2.40 2.37 2.99
N TYR A 161 -2.84 3.59 2.75
CA TYR A 161 -3.56 4.42 3.70
C TYR A 161 -5.05 4.26 3.45
N PHE A 162 -5.82 3.94 4.48
CA PHE A 162 -7.26 3.70 4.40
C PHE A 162 -8.05 4.58 5.33
N GLY A 163 -9.22 5.00 4.89
CA GLY A 163 -10.16 5.79 5.68
C GLY A 163 -11.34 6.25 4.84
N THR A 164 -12.12 7.15 5.41
CA THR A 164 -13.18 7.86 4.71
C THR A 164 -12.60 9.09 4.04
N GLU A 165 -12.88 9.27 2.75
CA GLU A 165 -12.41 10.43 2.02
C GLU A 165 -13.11 11.69 2.53
N SER A 166 -12.33 12.72 2.84
CA SER A 166 -12.81 14.04 3.27
C SER A 166 -12.48 15.11 2.23
N GLY A 167 -13.34 16.13 2.14
CA GLY A 167 -13.20 17.25 1.20
C GLY A 167 -13.78 16.98 -0.18
N GLU A 168 -13.48 17.87 -1.11
CA GLU A 168 -13.94 17.74 -2.49
C GLU A 168 -13.35 16.51 -3.19
N ARG A 169 -14.24 15.69 -3.74
CA ARG A 169 -13.85 14.53 -4.53
C ARG A 169 -13.22 15.00 -5.85
N ALA A 170 -11.93 14.76 -6.02
CA ALA A 170 -11.31 14.98 -7.32
C ALA A 170 -11.97 14.08 -8.37
N ALA A 171 -12.26 14.63 -9.53
CA ALA A 171 -12.71 13.82 -10.67
C ALA A 171 -11.66 12.74 -10.98
N ALA A 172 -12.12 11.52 -11.27
CA ALA A 172 -11.23 10.48 -11.76
C ALA A 172 -10.70 10.90 -13.15
N VAL A 173 -9.40 11.19 -13.21
CA VAL A 173 -8.75 11.46 -14.50
C VAL A 173 -8.61 10.10 -15.20
N ARG A 174 -9.28 9.94 -16.33
CA ARG A 174 -9.13 8.76 -17.18
C ARG A 174 -7.83 8.90 -17.97
N SER A 175 -6.95 7.92 -17.81
CA SER A 175 -5.75 7.84 -18.64
C SER A 175 -6.11 7.27 -20.01
N GLU A 176 -5.55 7.84 -21.07
CA GLU A 176 -5.59 7.24 -22.40
C GLU A 176 -4.75 5.97 -22.41
N TRP A 177 -5.27 4.94 -23.04
CA TRP A 177 -4.63 3.63 -23.10
C TRP A 177 -4.41 3.13 -24.54
N ARG A 178 -5.13 3.72 -25.52
CA ARG A 178 -5.14 3.24 -26.91
C ARG A 178 -3.78 3.25 -27.55
N ASP A 179 -2.94 4.23 -27.22
CA ASP A 179 -1.55 4.36 -27.67
C ASP A 179 -0.60 3.31 -27.04
N ARG A 180 -1.07 2.56 -26.03
CA ARG A 180 -0.32 1.52 -25.31
C ARG A 180 -0.69 0.11 -25.75
N VAL A 181 -1.68 -0.05 -26.61
CA VAL A 181 -2.13 -1.35 -27.12
C VAL A 181 -1.65 -1.52 -28.56
N ARG A 182 -1.08 -2.67 -28.83
CA ARG A 182 -0.70 -3.08 -30.18
C ARG A 182 -1.24 -4.47 -30.44
N GLU A 183 -1.79 -4.65 -31.63
CA GLU A 183 -2.14 -5.98 -32.12
C GLU A 183 -0.91 -6.62 -32.77
N LEU A 184 -0.69 -7.90 -32.49
CA LEU A 184 0.32 -8.67 -33.22
C LEU A 184 -0.24 -8.95 -34.62
N PRO A 185 0.43 -8.51 -35.68
CA PRO A 185 -0.02 -8.80 -37.04
C PRO A 185 0.06 -10.30 -37.30
N GLY A 186 -0.95 -10.85 -38.04
CA GLY A 186 -0.98 -12.24 -38.46
C GLY A 186 -0.02 -12.52 -39.62
#